data_af8ca18d9163227c5addd104b20ca374
#
_entry.id   af8ca18d9163227c5addd104b20ca374
#
_cell.length_a   1.000
_cell.length_b   1.000
_cell.length_c   1.000
_cell.angle_alpha   90.00
_cell.angle_beta   90.00
_cell.angle_gamma   90.00
#
_symmetry.space_group_name_H-M   'P 1'
#
loop_
_entity.id
_entity.type
_entity.pdbx_description
1 polymer ?
#
loop_
_entity_poly.entity_id
_entity_poly.type
_entity_poly.pdbx_seq_one_letter_code
_entity_poly.pdbx_strand_id
1 'polypeptide(L)'
;CYFALDGDTQNYLLGAVLCLIAYLEIRRLDDKNKEKIEHLSALLKVYQDEIKAWEGDFSPFETGDCYQNPQHPYSFDLDVFGKSSLFNRICRTITSGGSEALARNLTRETPLSMEDIKRRRDLQKELAGEGENWRMEFLALGEKNRSQTADGKMVNGKMKKIDSAAVMDAMQKVSKMEVPAWFGSPVSLVIGWMMIIGVIGSVILSICDMVSVDFTLWWVLVQYMVVFFVCKQTLDKIDSNGGKLRHQLIAYAQILQLINRRNFHSESGKEMQKSLADALPSFAQLEKILKGYDRRGNKLANFFTDAFMLSDFFLVRSFLKWKNTYMVKMEEWMHIISEMDAMVSMADFRYNHPEAEEAEFVSGKQEADAESDVSENAGIGSPEIVFEGKNLYHPFLGAKAVKNDFTIKDDNYYIITGANMAGKSTFLRSLGVNYVLAMAGMP
;
A
#
# COMPACT_ATOMS: atom_id res chain seq x y z
N CYS A 1 6.47 -47.55 21.96
CA CYS A 1 6.84 -48.14 20.63
C CYS A 1 6.52 -49.64 20.49
N TYR A 2 6.45 -50.41 21.61
CA TYR A 2 6.19 -51.85 21.53
C TYR A 2 4.72 -52.24 21.25
N PHE A 3 3.76 -51.34 21.55
CA PHE A 3 2.32 -51.56 21.32
C PHE A 3 1.83 -51.29 19.90
N ALA A 4 2.68 -50.84 19.00
CA ALA A 4 2.30 -50.47 17.62
C ALA A 4 2.48 -51.61 16.58
N LEU A 5 2.77 -52.83 17.04
CA LEU A 5 3.12 -53.94 16.14
C LEU A 5 2.13 -55.12 16.17
N ASP A 6 1.02 -55.02 16.88
CA ASP A 6 -0.08 -55.98 16.74
C ASP A 6 -0.90 -55.62 15.47
N GLY A 7 -1.19 -56.53 14.59
CA GLY A 7 -1.79 -56.31 13.28
C GLY A 7 -3.12 -55.53 13.33
N ASP A 8 -3.88 -55.64 14.42
CA ASP A 8 -5.12 -54.91 14.63
C ASP A 8 -4.84 -53.42 14.97
N THR A 9 -3.82 -53.14 15.75
CA THR A 9 -3.43 -51.72 16.07
C THR A 9 -2.86 -51.01 14.86
N GLN A 10 -2.20 -51.69 13.92
CA GLN A 10 -1.74 -51.11 12.65
C GLN A 10 -2.90 -50.64 11.76
N ASN A 11 -3.97 -51.42 11.68
CA ASN A 11 -5.16 -51.05 10.90
C ASN A 11 -5.90 -49.85 11.49
N TYR A 12 -6.02 -49.76 12.81
CA TYR A 12 -6.59 -48.58 13.49
C TYR A 12 -5.73 -47.32 13.34
N LEU A 13 -4.40 -47.48 13.36
CA LEU A 13 -3.49 -46.35 13.18
C LEU A 13 -3.53 -45.87 11.72
N LEU A 14 -3.62 -46.77 10.74
CA LEU A 14 -3.78 -46.42 9.34
C LEU A 14 -5.13 -45.75 9.07
N GLY A 15 -6.21 -46.21 9.68
CA GLY A 15 -7.51 -45.55 9.66
C GLY A 15 -7.48 -44.15 10.26
N ALA A 16 -6.84 -43.96 11.41
CA ALA A 16 -6.67 -42.67 12.04
C ALA A 16 -5.87 -41.68 11.17
N VAL A 17 -4.79 -42.14 10.52
CA VAL A 17 -3.98 -41.33 9.59
C VAL A 17 -4.80 -40.92 8.37
N LEU A 18 -5.58 -41.84 7.78
CA LEU A 18 -6.47 -41.52 6.65
C LEU A 18 -7.53 -40.49 7.04
N CYS A 19 -8.16 -40.65 8.19
CA CYS A 19 -9.12 -39.67 8.72
C CYS A 19 -8.47 -38.30 8.94
N LEU A 20 -7.23 -38.26 9.46
CA LEU A 20 -6.48 -37.01 9.65
C LEU A 20 -6.17 -36.34 8.31
N ILE A 21 -5.73 -37.10 7.30
CA ILE A 21 -5.46 -36.58 5.97
C ILE A 21 -6.75 -36.04 5.35
N ALA A 22 -7.84 -36.78 5.41
CA ALA A 22 -9.15 -36.33 4.92
C ALA A 22 -9.61 -35.04 5.63
N TYR A 23 -9.46 -34.96 6.95
CA TYR A 23 -9.76 -33.76 7.72
C TYR A 23 -8.90 -32.56 7.28
N LEU A 24 -7.61 -32.75 7.09
CA LEU A 24 -6.70 -31.70 6.65
C LEU A 24 -7.04 -31.18 5.24
N GLU A 25 -7.41 -32.09 4.31
CA GLU A 25 -7.85 -31.70 2.96
C GLU A 25 -9.20 -30.98 2.95
N ILE A 26 -10.17 -31.45 3.74
CA ILE A 26 -11.46 -30.75 3.89
C ILE A 26 -11.24 -29.37 4.47
N ARG A 27 -10.44 -29.23 5.51
CA ARG A 27 -10.11 -27.95 6.12
C ARG A 27 -9.40 -27.03 5.12
N ARG A 28 -8.48 -27.53 4.31
CA ARG A 28 -7.81 -26.77 3.27
C ARG A 28 -8.77 -26.26 2.20
N LEU A 29 -9.78 -27.06 1.83
CA LEU A 29 -10.82 -26.67 0.88
C LEU A 29 -11.75 -25.61 1.49
N ASP A 30 -12.10 -25.75 2.78
CA ASP A 30 -12.92 -24.79 3.51
C ASP A 30 -12.20 -23.43 3.64
N ASP A 31 -10.91 -23.43 4.01
CA ASP A 31 -10.10 -22.22 4.08
C ASP A 31 -10.03 -21.49 2.70
N LYS A 32 -9.87 -22.25 1.60
CA LYS A 32 -9.92 -21.69 0.24
C LYS A 32 -11.27 -21.10 -0.13
N ASN A 33 -12.37 -21.78 0.23
CA ASN A 33 -13.71 -21.30 -0.03
C ASN A 33 -13.99 -20.03 0.78
N LYS A 34 -13.57 -20.00 2.04
CA LYS A 34 -13.70 -18.83 2.90
C LYS A 34 -12.94 -17.63 2.31
N GLU A 35 -11.70 -17.83 1.88
CA GLU A 35 -10.91 -16.77 1.22
C GLU A 35 -11.60 -16.24 -0.05
N LYS A 36 -12.19 -17.14 -0.85
CA LYS A 36 -12.93 -16.76 -2.05
C LYS A 36 -14.22 -15.99 -1.73
N ILE A 37 -14.95 -16.39 -0.70
CA ILE A 37 -16.15 -15.68 -0.24
C ILE A 37 -15.79 -14.28 0.28
N GLU A 38 -14.73 -14.16 1.09
CA GLU A 38 -14.24 -12.86 1.57
C GLU A 38 -13.85 -11.94 0.42
N HIS A 39 -13.17 -12.48 -0.58
CA HIS A 39 -12.77 -11.72 -1.78
C HIS A 39 -13.99 -11.25 -2.60
N LEU A 40 -14.93 -12.14 -2.89
CA LEU A 40 -16.14 -11.79 -3.64
C LEU A 40 -17.03 -10.80 -2.89
N SER A 41 -17.14 -10.94 -1.56
CA SER A 41 -17.90 -10.00 -0.73
C SER A 41 -17.25 -8.61 -0.68
N ALA A 42 -15.92 -8.55 -0.69
CA ALA A 42 -15.19 -7.29 -0.78
C ALA A 42 -15.40 -6.61 -2.14
N LEU A 43 -15.31 -7.35 -3.25
CA LEU A 43 -15.63 -6.86 -4.59
C LEU A 43 -17.06 -6.34 -4.68
N LEU A 44 -18.02 -7.13 -4.20
CA LEU A 44 -19.45 -6.72 -4.18
C LEU A 44 -19.62 -5.40 -3.42
N LYS A 45 -18.94 -5.24 -2.30
CA LYS A 45 -19.00 -4.01 -1.50
C LYS A 45 -18.44 -2.81 -2.26
N VAL A 46 -17.31 -2.98 -2.97
CA VAL A 46 -16.72 -1.92 -3.81
C VAL A 46 -17.73 -1.48 -4.88
N TYR A 47 -18.32 -2.42 -5.62
CA TYR A 47 -19.33 -2.08 -6.64
C TYR A 47 -20.56 -1.40 -6.05
N GLN A 48 -21.02 -1.83 -4.88
CA GLN A 48 -22.15 -1.18 -4.20
C GLN A 48 -21.84 0.27 -3.80
N ASP A 49 -20.60 0.54 -3.35
CA ASP A 49 -20.20 1.89 -2.98
C ASP A 49 -20.00 2.78 -4.23
N GLU A 50 -19.54 2.23 -5.37
CA GLU A 50 -19.50 2.95 -6.65
C GLU A 50 -20.89 3.25 -7.21
N ILE A 51 -21.86 2.34 -7.07
CA ILE A 51 -23.25 2.61 -7.45
C ILE A 51 -23.83 3.78 -6.62
N LYS A 52 -23.57 3.81 -5.31
CA LYS A 52 -23.96 4.95 -4.47
C LYS A 52 -23.32 6.27 -4.94
N ALA A 53 -22.03 6.24 -5.27
CA ALA A 53 -21.34 7.42 -5.81
C ALA A 53 -21.98 7.91 -7.11
N TRP A 54 -22.37 6.97 -8.00
CA TRP A 54 -23.10 7.30 -9.23
C TRP A 54 -24.49 7.90 -8.96
N GLU A 55 -25.16 7.47 -7.89
CA GLU A 55 -26.42 8.06 -7.41
C GLU A 55 -26.22 9.40 -6.68
N GLY A 56 -24.95 9.83 -6.47
CA GLY A 56 -24.59 11.09 -5.81
C GLY A 56 -24.36 10.97 -4.28
N ASP A 57 -24.37 9.76 -3.73
CA ASP A 57 -24.05 9.51 -2.31
C ASP A 57 -22.58 9.14 -2.14
N PHE A 58 -21.77 10.11 -1.72
CA PHE A 58 -20.34 9.95 -1.43
C PHE A 58 -20.04 9.64 0.04
N SER A 59 -21.05 9.32 0.85
CA SER A 59 -20.88 9.00 2.26
C SER A 59 -19.95 7.80 2.55
N PRO A 60 -19.80 6.79 1.65
CA PRO A 60 -18.85 5.71 1.87
C PRO A 60 -17.38 6.13 1.81
N PHE A 61 -17.08 7.28 1.21
CA PHE A 61 -15.72 7.69 0.90
C PHE A 61 -15.18 8.77 1.87
N GLU A 62 -13.86 8.84 1.97
CA GLU A 62 -13.18 9.77 2.86
C GLU A 62 -13.42 11.23 2.43
N THR A 63 -13.71 12.11 3.40
CA THR A 63 -13.95 13.54 3.16
C THR A 63 -12.67 14.36 3.09
N GLY A 64 -11.57 13.86 3.66
CA GLY A 64 -10.30 14.58 3.69
C GLY A 64 -10.26 15.79 4.65
N ASP A 65 -11.17 15.86 5.63
CA ASP A 65 -11.23 16.99 6.58
C ASP A 65 -9.90 17.24 7.30
N CYS A 66 -9.07 16.21 7.50
CA CYS A 66 -7.76 16.33 8.12
C CYS A 66 -6.72 17.08 7.27
N TYR A 67 -6.99 17.26 5.97
CA TYR A 67 -6.12 17.98 5.04
C TYR A 67 -6.56 19.43 4.81
N GLN A 68 -7.64 19.87 5.42
CA GLN A 68 -8.10 21.26 5.30
C GLN A 68 -7.05 22.21 5.87
N ASN A 69 -6.65 23.19 5.06
CA ASN A 69 -5.76 24.26 5.46
C ASN A 69 -6.32 25.60 4.96
N PRO A 70 -6.90 26.43 5.85
CA PRO A 70 -7.45 27.74 5.48
C PRO A 70 -6.42 28.72 4.93
N GLN A 71 -5.12 28.48 5.19
CA GLN A 71 -4.04 29.35 4.70
C GLN A 71 -3.52 28.92 3.32
N HIS A 72 -4.00 27.80 2.78
CA HIS A 72 -3.61 27.32 1.46
C HIS A 72 -4.20 28.24 0.36
N PRO A 73 -3.44 28.59 -0.69
CA PRO A 73 -3.83 29.60 -1.68
C PRO A 73 -5.21 29.39 -2.33
N TYR A 74 -5.67 28.14 -2.47
CA TYR A 74 -6.93 27.86 -3.18
C TYR A 74 -7.76 26.70 -2.61
N SER A 75 -7.20 25.80 -1.80
CA SER A 75 -7.89 24.56 -1.44
C SER A 75 -9.18 24.78 -0.65
N PHE A 76 -9.23 25.83 0.15
CA PHE A 76 -10.42 26.20 0.92
C PHE A 76 -11.49 26.82 0.02
N ASP A 77 -11.11 27.76 -0.85
CA ASP A 77 -12.03 28.48 -1.74
C ASP A 77 -12.63 27.56 -2.82
N LEU A 78 -11.88 26.54 -3.26
CA LEU A 78 -12.34 25.56 -4.24
C LEU A 78 -13.07 24.36 -3.63
N ASP A 79 -13.31 24.33 -2.31
CA ASP A 79 -13.90 23.20 -1.60
C ASP A 79 -13.20 21.88 -1.92
N VAL A 80 -11.85 21.87 -1.90
CA VAL A 80 -11.06 20.67 -2.22
C VAL A 80 -11.30 19.57 -1.21
N PHE A 81 -11.48 19.90 0.08
CA PHE A 81 -11.69 18.94 1.18
C PHE A 81 -13.01 19.19 1.90
N GLY A 82 -13.58 18.13 2.46
CA GLY A 82 -14.83 18.15 3.20
C GLY A 82 -15.90 17.26 2.55
N LYS A 83 -17.09 17.30 3.10
CA LYS A 83 -18.22 16.53 2.58
C LYS A 83 -18.61 17.01 1.18
N SER A 84 -18.77 16.10 0.24
CA SER A 84 -19.12 16.35 -1.17
C SER A 84 -18.08 17.21 -1.92
N SER A 85 -16.89 17.37 -1.37
CA SER A 85 -15.75 18.08 -1.94
C SER A 85 -15.12 17.36 -3.13
N LEU A 86 -14.15 18.00 -3.79
CA LEU A 86 -13.35 17.40 -4.86
C LEU A 86 -12.67 16.11 -4.38
N PHE A 87 -11.99 16.15 -3.22
CA PHE A 87 -11.33 14.98 -2.65
C PHE A 87 -12.32 13.85 -2.34
N ASN A 88 -13.46 14.13 -1.68
CA ASN A 88 -14.45 13.13 -1.31
C ASN A 88 -15.01 12.37 -2.53
N ARG A 89 -15.15 13.06 -3.66
CA ARG A 89 -15.64 12.48 -4.92
C ARG A 89 -14.61 11.65 -5.66
N ILE A 90 -13.32 12.01 -5.56
CA ILE A 90 -12.23 11.29 -6.23
C ILE A 90 -11.68 10.17 -5.35
N CYS A 91 -11.64 10.33 -4.03
CA CYS A 91 -10.91 9.45 -3.13
C CYS A 91 -11.48 8.03 -3.10
N ARG A 92 -10.70 7.08 -3.64
CA ARG A 92 -10.91 5.63 -3.59
C ARG A 92 -9.71 4.91 -2.99
N THR A 93 -8.82 5.66 -2.35
CA THR A 93 -7.57 5.11 -1.82
C THR A 93 -7.82 4.09 -0.71
N ILE A 94 -7.02 3.04 -0.70
CA ILE A 94 -7.12 1.94 0.26
C ILE A 94 -6.12 2.07 1.42
N THR A 95 -5.09 2.93 1.24
CA THR A 95 -4.07 3.23 2.26
C THR A 95 -4.17 4.67 2.75
N SER A 96 -3.74 4.93 3.98
CA SER A 96 -3.65 6.32 4.48
C SER A 96 -2.59 7.13 3.73
N GLY A 97 -1.49 6.50 3.32
CA GLY A 97 -0.47 7.15 2.48
C GLY A 97 -0.98 7.50 1.08
N GLY A 98 -1.86 6.66 0.50
CA GLY A 98 -2.55 6.97 -0.76
C GLY A 98 -3.46 8.18 -0.65
N SER A 99 -4.20 8.30 0.47
CA SER A 99 -5.02 9.49 0.73
C SER A 99 -4.17 10.75 0.84
N GLU A 100 -3.04 10.67 1.53
CA GLU A 100 -2.10 11.77 1.66
C GLU A 100 -1.47 12.14 0.30
N ALA A 101 -1.10 11.15 -0.50
CA ALA A 101 -0.60 11.36 -1.86
C ALA A 101 -1.66 12.03 -2.76
N LEU A 102 -2.92 11.58 -2.70
CA LEU A 102 -4.02 12.19 -3.43
C LEU A 102 -4.25 13.65 -2.96
N ALA A 103 -4.29 13.89 -1.66
CA ALA A 103 -4.44 15.24 -1.11
C ALA A 103 -3.31 16.17 -1.61
N ARG A 104 -2.05 15.71 -1.55
CA ARG A 104 -0.89 16.44 -2.06
C ARG A 104 -0.99 16.73 -3.55
N ASN A 105 -1.52 15.80 -4.35
CA ASN A 105 -1.70 15.99 -5.78
C ASN A 105 -2.78 17.05 -6.09
N LEU A 106 -3.84 17.14 -5.28
CA LEU A 106 -4.92 18.12 -5.44
C LEU A 106 -4.59 19.51 -4.85
N THR A 107 -3.55 19.62 -4.02
CA THR A 107 -3.12 20.86 -3.38
C THR A 107 -1.70 21.28 -3.76
N ARG A 108 -1.25 20.87 -4.94
CA ARG A 108 0.09 21.22 -5.41
C ARG A 108 0.16 22.70 -5.80
N GLU A 109 1.00 23.46 -5.12
CA GLU A 109 1.21 24.89 -5.39
C GLU A 109 2.08 25.14 -6.64
N THR A 110 3.04 24.25 -6.90
CA THR A 110 3.91 24.34 -8.08
C THR A 110 3.44 23.39 -9.17
N PRO A 111 3.19 23.87 -10.40
CA PRO A 111 2.84 23.03 -11.52
C PRO A 111 3.89 21.94 -11.76
N LEU A 112 3.43 20.78 -12.21
CA LEU A 112 4.31 19.73 -12.73
C LEU A 112 4.84 20.12 -14.11
N SER A 113 5.95 19.50 -14.51
CA SER A 113 6.40 19.59 -15.90
C SER A 113 5.36 18.96 -16.85
N MET A 114 5.29 19.43 -18.09
CA MET A 114 4.39 18.86 -19.10
C MET A 114 4.63 17.36 -19.30
N GLU A 115 5.89 16.93 -19.20
CA GLU A 115 6.28 15.53 -19.29
C GLU A 115 5.74 14.72 -18.12
N ASP A 116 5.83 15.22 -16.89
CA ASP A 116 5.30 14.55 -15.71
C ASP A 116 3.78 14.45 -15.75
N ILE A 117 3.10 15.50 -16.21
CA ILE A 117 1.64 15.47 -16.39
C ILE A 117 1.25 14.42 -17.43
N LYS A 118 1.97 14.36 -18.56
CA LYS A 118 1.73 13.35 -19.59
C LYS A 118 1.96 11.95 -19.07
N ARG A 119 3.07 11.69 -18.38
CA ARG A 119 3.39 10.40 -17.76
C ARG A 119 2.31 9.95 -16.76
N ARG A 120 1.80 10.88 -15.95
CA ARG A 120 0.68 10.60 -15.03
C ARG A 120 -0.61 10.29 -15.75
N ARG A 121 -0.93 11.06 -16.77
CA ARG A 121 -2.10 10.85 -17.64
C ARG A 121 -2.08 9.50 -18.32
N ASP A 122 -0.95 9.09 -18.88
CA ASP A 122 -0.78 7.81 -19.56
C ASP A 122 -1.00 6.64 -18.58
N LEU A 123 -0.48 6.74 -17.34
CA LEU A 123 -0.73 5.75 -16.30
C LEU A 123 -2.20 5.71 -15.88
N GLN A 124 -2.84 6.87 -15.68
CA GLN A 124 -4.27 6.92 -15.35
C GLN A 124 -5.14 6.33 -16.45
N LYS A 125 -4.83 6.61 -17.74
CA LYS A 125 -5.52 6.00 -18.88
C LYS A 125 -5.38 4.49 -18.89
N GLU A 126 -4.18 3.99 -18.68
CA GLU A 126 -3.93 2.55 -18.60
C GLU A 126 -4.71 1.90 -17.47
N LEU A 127 -4.73 2.53 -16.30
CA LEU A 127 -5.47 2.02 -15.13
C LEU A 127 -6.99 2.09 -15.31
N ALA A 128 -7.49 3.11 -16.01
CA ALA A 128 -8.91 3.28 -16.28
C ALA A 128 -9.43 2.38 -17.43
N GLY A 129 -8.55 2.00 -18.38
CA GLY A 129 -8.91 1.23 -19.58
C GLY A 129 -8.99 -0.27 -19.34
N GLU A 130 -8.14 -1.04 -20.04
CA GLU A 130 -8.12 -2.52 -20.03
C GLU A 130 -7.95 -3.16 -18.65
N GLY A 131 -7.63 -2.36 -17.65
CA GLY A 131 -7.46 -2.78 -16.28
C GLY A 131 -8.68 -2.64 -15.37
N GLU A 132 -9.91 -2.57 -15.89
CA GLU A 132 -11.11 -2.39 -15.05
C GLU A 132 -11.16 -3.42 -13.91
N ASN A 133 -11.00 -4.70 -14.22
CA ASN A 133 -10.98 -5.75 -13.22
C ASN A 133 -9.81 -5.58 -12.24
N TRP A 134 -8.65 -5.16 -12.73
CA TRP A 134 -7.49 -4.93 -11.88
C TRP A 134 -7.71 -3.77 -10.91
N ARG A 135 -8.32 -2.68 -11.35
CA ARG A 135 -8.66 -1.53 -10.50
C ARG A 135 -9.63 -1.96 -9.40
N MET A 136 -10.70 -2.67 -9.73
CA MET A 136 -11.66 -3.17 -8.76
C MET A 136 -11.04 -4.19 -7.80
N GLU A 137 -10.15 -5.06 -8.29
CA GLU A 137 -9.36 -5.97 -7.46
C GLU A 137 -8.47 -5.20 -6.47
N PHE A 138 -7.84 -4.11 -6.92
CA PHE A 138 -7.04 -3.25 -6.05
C PHE A 138 -7.89 -2.63 -4.94
N LEU A 139 -9.04 -2.07 -5.26
CA LEU A 139 -9.96 -1.49 -4.29
C LEU A 139 -10.51 -2.55 -3.32
N ALA A 140 -10.79 -3.76 -3.81
CA ALA A 140 -11.26 -4.88 -2.99
C ALA A 140 -10.23 -5.33 -1.94
N LEU A 141 -8.93 -5.17 -2.18
CA LEU A 141 -7.91 -5.42 -1.16
C LEU A 141 -8.09 -4.50 0.06
N GLY A 142 -8.45 -3.23 -0.15
CA GLY A 142 -8.77 -2.30 0.93
C GLY A 142 -9.97 -2.75 1.75
N GLU A 143 -11.04 -3.19 1.08
CA GLU A 143 -12.26 -3.65 1.74
C GLU A 143 -12.05 -4.96 2.49
N LYS A 144 -11.31 -5.91 1.92
CA LYS A 144 -10.92 -7.16 2.58
C LYS A 144 -10.14 -6.89 3.87
N ASN A 145 -9.17 -5.98 3.83
CA ASN A 145 -8.40 -5.60 5.02
C ASN A 145 -9.27 -4.90 6.07
N ARG A 146 -10.26 -4.14 5.64
CA ARG A 146 -11.23 -3.48 6.51
C ARG A 146 -12.11 -4.48 7.25
N SER A 147 -12.58 -5.51 6.59
CA SER A 147 -13.40 -6.57 7.18
C SER A 147 -12.63 -7.47 8.15
N GLN A 148 -11.36 -7.76 7.86
CA GLN A 148 -10.49 -8.59 8.70
C GLN A 148 -9.97 -7.87 9.97
N THR A 149 -9.91 -6.55 9.97
CA THR A 149 -9.64 -5.76 11.19
C THR A 149 -10.88 -5.64 12.06
N ALA A 150 -11.77 -6.61 11.95
CA ALA A 150 -13.12 -6.65 12.48
C ALA A 150 -13.22 -6.67 14.02
N ASP A 151 -13.06 -5.53 14.61
CA ASP A 151 -13.97 -5.14 15.68
C ASP A 151 -15.06 -4.18 15.16
N GLY A 152 -15.33 -4.11 13.86
CA GLY A 152 -16.47 -3.38 13.29
C GLY A 152 -16.73 -1.97 13.83
N LYS A 153 -15.87 -1.47 14.70
CA LYS A 153 -16.00 -0.17 15.33
C LYS A 153 -15.39 0.89 14.42
N MET A 154 -16.25 1.67 13.81
CA MET A 154 -15.87 2.97 13.30
C MET A 154 -15.15 3.73 14.43
N VAL A 155 -13.85 3.86 14.35
CA VAL A 155 -13.11 4.75 15.23
C VAL A 155 -13.29 6.15 14.66
N ASN A 156 -14.09 6.97 15.34
CA ASN A 156 -14.40 8.37 14.98
C ASN A 156 -15.05 8.59 13.60
N GLY A 157 -15.89 7.68 13.12
CA GLY A 157 -16.59 7.85 11.84
C GLY A 157 -15.70 7.75 10.59
N LYS A 158 -14.43 7.41 10.74
CA LYS A 158 -13.48 7.28 9.63
C LYS A 158 -13.35 5.81 9.20
N MET A 159 -13.41 5.57 7.92
CA MET A 159 -13.10 4.27 7.33
C MET A 159 -11.67 3.87 7.67
N LYS A 160 -11.50 2.68 8.25
CA LYS A 160 -10.18 2.19 8.63
C LYS A 160 -9.43 1.72 7.38
N LYS A 161 -8.54 2.54 6.88
CA LYS A 161 -7.62 2.21 5.78
C LYS A 161 -6.42 1.41 6.29
N ILE A 162 -5.65 0.85 5.38
CA ILE A 162 -4.33 0.30 5.67
C ILE A 162 -3.47 1.46 6.16
N ASP A 163 -3.01 1.38 7.41
CA ASP A 163 -2.34 2.49 8.09
C ASP A 163 -0.86 2.57 7.71
N SER A 164 -0.55 3.38 6.70
CA SER A 164 0.82 3.64 6.24
C SER A 164 1.66 4.33 7.31
N ALA A 165 1.06 5.23 8.09
CA ALA A 165 1.78 5.96 9.12
C ALA A 165 2.22 5.02 10.26
N ALA A 166 1.34 4.08 10.66
CA ALA A 166 1.70 3.06 11.66
C ALA A 166 2.83 2.14 11.15
N VAL A 167 2.82 1.79 9.86
CA VAL A 167 3.90 0.99 9.25
C VAL A 167 5.21 1.79 9.25
N MET A 168 5.18 3.06 8.85
CA MET A 168 6.37 3.91 8.83
C MET A 168 6.93 4.15 10.24
N ASP A 169 6.08 4.42 11.24
CA ASP A 169 6.50 4.57 12.64
C ASP A 169 7.17 3.29 13.16
N ALA A 170 6.55 2.13 12.91
CA ALA A 170 7.14 0.85 13.31
C ALA A 170 8.46 0.56 12.59
N MET A 171 8.56 0.86 11.29
CA MET A 171 9.82 0.73 10.53
C MET A 171 10.90 1.68 11.04
N GLN A 172 10.54 2.90 11.41
CA GLN A 172 11.48 3.84 12.01
C GLN A 172 11.98 3.35 13.38
N LYS A 173 11.11 2.75 14.20
CA LYS A 173 11.51 2.11 15.46
C LYS A 173 12.44 0.93 15.22
N VAL A 174 12.14 0.08 14.23
CA VAL A 174 13.00 -1.03 13.81
C VAL A 174 14.34 -0.52 13.26
N SER A 175 14.34 0.55 12.50
CA SER A 175 15.60 1.17 11.98
C SER A 175 16.52 1.60 13.12
N LYS A 176 15.96 2.23 14.17
CA LYS A 176 16.70 2.70 15.36
C LYS A 176 17.06 1.57 16.33
N MET A 177 16.53 0.35 16.13
CA MET A 177 16.78 -0.76 17.03
C MET A 177 18.23 -1.24 16.89
N GLU A 178 18.98 -1.14 17.97
CA GLU A 178 20.32 -1.69 18.05
C GLU A 178 20.27 -3.21 18.30
N VAL A 179 20.76 -3.97 17.32
CA VAL A 179 20.99 -5.40 17.41
C VAL A 179 22.50 -5.62 17.40
N PRO A 180 23.06 -6.40 18.32
CA PRO A 180 24.50 -6.62 18.35
C PRO A 180 25.04 -7.14 17.00
N ALA A 181 25.98 -6.43 16.42
CA ALA A 181 26.49 -6.68 15.06
C ALA A 181 27.06 -8.10 14.88
N TRP A 182 27.54 -8.73 15.96
CA TRP A 182 28.09 -10.08 15.92
C TRP A 182 27.08 -11.14 15.45
N PHE A 183 25.76 -10.94 15.65
CA PHE A 183 24.74 -11.84 15.08
C PHE A 183 24.82 -11.94 13.57
N GLY A 184 25.22 -10.86 12.88
CA GLY A 184 25.37 -10.81 11.43
C GLY A 184 26.66 -11.44 10.91
N SER A 185 27.65 -11.68 11.79
CA SER A 185 28.97 -12.14 11.40
C SER A 185 28.96 -13.59 10.88
N PRO A 186 29.88 -13.98 9.97
CA PRO A 186 30.02 -15.38 9.57
C PRO A 186 30.48 -16.26 10.74
N VAL A 187 31.22 -15.69 11.69
CA VAL A 187 31.67 -16.42 12.88
C VAL A 187 30.50 -16.89 13.75
N SER A 188 29.51 -16.04 13.97
CA SER A 188 28.31 -16.43 14.73
C SER A 188 27.54 -17.56 14.07
N LEU A 189 27.52 -17.60 12.72
CA LEU A 189 26.91 -18.70 11.98
C LEU A 189 27.63 -20.02 12.20
N VAL A 190 28.99 -20.00 12.15
CA VAL A 190 29.80 -21.18 12.41
C VAL A 190 29.60 -21.67 13.85
N ILE A 191 29.59 -20.76 14.82
CA ILE A 191 29.32 -21.11 16.23
C ILE A 191 27.93 -21.76 16.37
N GLY A 192 26.88 -21.18 15.76
CA GLY A 192 25.55 -21.74 15.77
C GLY A 192 25.51 -23.17 15.22
N TRP A 193 26.14 -23.43 14.07
CA TRP A 193 26.20 -24.77 13.52
C TRP A 193 27.03 -25.74 14.36
N MET A 194 28.14 -25.29 14.94
CA MET A 194 28.93 -26.11 15.87
C MET A 194 28.12 -26.53 17.11
N MET A 195 27.31 -25.61 17.64
CA MET A 195 26.43 -25.92 18.77
C MET A 195 25.37 -26.99 18.41
N ILE A 196 24.74 -26.87 17.24
CA ILE A 196 23.77 -27.86 16.76
C ILE A 196 24.44 -29.24 16.56
N ILE A 197 25.57 -29.25 15.88
CA ILE A 197 26.34 -30.49 15.63
C ILE A 197 26.79 -31.11 16.96
N GLY A 198 27.18 -30.27 17.93
CA GLY A 198 27.54 -30.73 19.27
C GLY A 198 26.41 -31.42 20.00
N VAL A 199 25.18 -30.89 19.95
CA VAL A 199 23.99 -31.53 20.55
C VAL A 199 23.68 -32.85 19.84
N ILE A 200 23.60 -32.85 18.51
CA ILE A 200 23.31 -34.06 17.73
C ILE A 200 24.39 -35.13 17.99
N GLY A 201 25.68 -34.72 18.02
CA GLY A 201 26.78 -35.61 18.31
C GLY A 201 26.70 -36.20 19.72
N SER A 202 26.38 -35.37 20.75
CA SER A 202 26.22 -35.85 22.12
C SER A 202 25.06 -36.85 22.26
N VAL A 203 23.94 -36.63 21.57
CA VAL A 203 22.81 -37.57 21.52
C VAL A 203 23.22 -38.91 20.90
N ILE A 204 23.93 -38.89 19.75
CA ILE A 204 24.42 -40.10 19.09
C ILE A 204 25.39 -40.86 20.00
N LEU A 205 26.36 -40.16 20.57
CA LEU A 205 27.33 -40.77 21.49
C LEU A 205 26.68 -41.35 22.75
N SER A 206 25.62 -40.73 23.26
CA SER A 206 24.82 -41.25 24.37
C SER A 206 24.04 -42.49 24.00
N ILE A 207 23.51 -42.60 22.76
CA ILE A 207 22.86 -43.79 22.25
C ILE A 207 23.87 -44.95 22.09
N CYS A 208 25.15 -44.62 21.80
CA CYS A 208 26.23 -45.59 21.67
C CYS A 208 26.90 -45.94 23.04
N ASP A 209 26.32 -45.49 24.14
CA ASP A 209 26.85 -45.65 25.53
C ASP A 209 28.29 -45.10 25.73
N MET A 210 28.75 -44.22 24.86
CA MET A 210 30.08 -43.58 24.96
C MET A 210 30.09 -42.36 25.86
N VAL A 211 28.93 -41.71 26.06
CA VAL A 211 28.76 -40.52 26.90
C VAL A 211 27.51 -40.70 27.76
N SER A 212 27.53 -40.22 29.01
CA SER A 212 26.37 -40.30 29.89
C SER A 212 25.22 -39.43 29.39
N VAL A 213 24.00 -39.90 29.60
CA VAL A 213 22.75 -39.15 29.29
C VAL A 213 22.74 -37.80 30.01
N ASP A 214 23.27 -37.76 31.25
CA ASP A 214 23.33 -36.53 32.04
C ASP A 214 24.16 -35.45 31.38
N PHE A 215 25.29 -35.80 30.76
CA PHE A 215 26.11 -34.85 29.99
C PHE A 215 25.33 -34.26 28.82
N THR A 216 24.62 -35.07 28.09
CA THR A 216 23.77 -34.61 26.96
C THR A 216 22.69 -33.67 27.43
N LEU A 217 22.00 -33.99 28.54
CA LEU A 217 20.97 -33.14 29.14
C LEU A 217 21.54 -31.79 29.59
N TRP A 218 22.70 -31.81 30.26
CA TRP A 218 23.39 -30.57 30.65
C TRP A 218 23.79 -29.73 29.45
N TRP A 219 24.30 -30.35 28.40
CA TRP A 219 24.68 -29.62 27.16
C TRP A 219 23.46 -28.93 26.54
N VAL A 220 22.36 -29.64 26.38
CA VAL A 220 21.08 -29.09 25.85
C VAL A 220 20.57 -27.94 26.73
N LEU A 221 20.62 -28.09 28.07
CA LEU A 221 20.20 -27.04 29.00
C LEU A 221 21.09 -25.76 28.86
N VAL A 222 22.40 -25.94 28.84
CA VAL A 222 23.34 -24.82 28.68
C VAL A 222 23.13 -24.12 27.35
N GLN A 223 22.98 -24.87 26.28
CA GLN A 223 22.69 -24.33 24.96
C GLN A 223 21.41 -23.48 24.95
N TYR A 224 20.33 -24.03 25.51
CA TYR A 224 19.06 -23.31 25.64
C TYR A 224 19.22 -22.02 26.44
N MET A 225 19.90 -22.08 27.60
CA MET A 225 20.15 -20.90 28.45
C MET A 225 20.95 -19.81 27.71
N VAL A 226 22.01 -20.18 27.01
CA VAL A 226 22.81 -19.25 26.22
C VAL A 226 21.94 -18.55 25.17
N VAL A 227 21.19 -19.31 24.39
CA VAL A 227 20.32 -18.75 23.34
C VAL A 227 19.25 -17.85 23.95
N PHE A 228 18.60 -18.31 25.03
CA PHE A 228 17.58 -17.55 25.72
C PHE A 228 18.08 -16.19 26.20
N PHE A 229 19.21 -16.14 26.93
CA PHE A 229 19.74 -14.87 27.45
C PHE A 229 20.24 -13.96 26.36
N VAL A 230 20.87 -14.51 25.33
CA VAL A 230 21.47 -13.74 24.23
C VAL A 230 20.39 -13.17 23.31
N CYS A 231 19.33 -13.94 23.01
CA CYS A 231 18.31 -13.53 22.04
C CYS A 231 17.14 -12.76 22.66
N LYS A 232 16.83 -13.00 23.96
CA LYS A 232 15.64 -12.48 24.65
C LYS A 232 15.43 -10.99 24.43
N GLN A 233 16.45 -10.18 24.70
CA GLN A 233 16.33 -8.73 24.65
C GLN A 233 16.02 -8.20 23.23
N THR A 234 16.59 -8.84 22.21
CA THR A 234 16.32 -8.49 20.81
C THR A 234 14.92 -8.93 20.38
N LEU A 235 14.52 -10.13 20.80
CA LEU A 235 13.21 -10.70 20.48
C LEU A 235 12.07 -9.94 21.16
N ASP A 236 12.22 -9.53 22.41
CA ASP A 236 11.24 -8.71 23.12
C ASP A 236 11.03 -7.34 22.42
N LYS A 237 12.08 -6.76 21.86
CA LYS A 237 12.00 -5.53 21.06
C LYS A 237 11.30 -5.76 19.71
N ILE A 238 11.50 -6.90 19.08
CA ILE A 238 10.81 -7.28 17.85
C ILE A 238 9.32 -7.49 18.11
N ASP A 239 8.96 -8.13 19.23
CA ASP A 239 7.58 -8.41 19.60
C ASP A 239 6.76 -7.14 19.86
N SER A 240 7.30 -6.24 20.66
CA SER A 240 6.60 -5.00 21.02
C SER A 240 6.22 -4.16 19.79
N ASN A 241 6.94 -4.30 18.69
CA ASN A 241 6.72 -3.57 17.43
C ASN A 241 6.06 -4.44 16.33
N GLY A 242 6.13 -5.77 16.43
CA GLY A 242 5.80 -6.68 15.33
C GLY A 242 4.32 -7.09 15.23
N GLY A 243 3.61 -7.23 16.33
CA GLY A 243 2.26 -7.80 16.33
C GLY A 243 1.23 -6.95 15.56
N LYS A 244 1.25 -5.62 15.74
CA LYS A 244 0.38 -4.68 15.02
C LYS A 244 0.80 -4.52 13.55
N LEU A 245 2.09 -4.64 13.29
CA LEU A 245 2.68 -4.46 11.98
C LEU A 245 2.34 -5.61 11.02
N ARG A 246 2.17 -6.83 11.54
CA ARG A 246 1.98 -8.02 10.71
C ARG A 246 0.76 -7.93 9.79
N HIS A 247 -0.40 -7.53 10.31
CA HIS A 247 -1.61 -7.38 9.49
C HIS A 247 -1.43 -6.35 8.38
N GLN A 248 -0.78 -5.23 8.70
CA GLN A 248 -0.50 -4.19 7.72
C GLN A 248 0.47 -4.69 6.65
N LEU A 249 1.52 -5.42 7.05
CA LEU A 249 2.50 -5.98 6.09
C LEU A 249 1.88 -7.03 5.15
N ILE A 250 0.94 -7.85 5.63
CA ILE A 250 0.21 -8.79 4.78
C ILE A 250 -0.60 -8.03 3.73
N ALA A 251 -1.27 -6.93 4.13
CA ALA A 251 -2.01 -6.08 3.21
C ALA A 251 -1.10 -5.47 2.13
N TYR A 252 0.04 -4.92 2.53
CA TYR A 252 1.03 -4.39 1.59
C TYR A 252 1.61 -5.48 0.68
N ALA A 253 1.86 -6.68 1.18
CA ALA A 253 2.30 -7.80 0.36
C ALA A 253 1.26 -8.19 -0.70
N GLN A 254 -0.03 -8.14 -0.39
CA GLN A 254 -1.11 -8.36 -1.35
C GLN A 254 -1.15 -7.27 -2.43
N ILE A 255 -1.00 -6.00 -2.05
CA ILE A 255 -0.90 -4.87 -2.99
C ILE A 255 0.30 -5.09 -3.93
N LEU A 256 1.48 -5.40 -3.39
CA LEU A 256 2.68 -5.67 -4.16
C LEU A 256 2.52 -6.84 -5.13
N GLN A 257 1.86 -7.93 -4.68
CA GLN A 257 1.56 -9.07 -5.55
C GLN A 257 0.68 -8.67 -6.72
N LEU A 258 -0.34 -7.84 -6.47
CA LEU A 258 -1.26 -7.38 -7.50
C LEU A 258 -0.56 -6.46 -8.51
N ILE A 259 0.29 -5.53 -8.03
CA ILE A 259 1.10 -4.65 -8.89
C ILE A 259 2.08 -5.49 -9.72
N ASN A 260 2.75 -6.48 -9.11
CA ASN A 260 3.78 -7.26 -9.79
C ASN A 260 3.21 -8.24 -10.85
N ARG A 261 1.94 -8.65 -10.71
CA ARG A 261 1.26 -9.52 -11.68
C ARG A 261 0.79 -8.79 -12.94
N ARG A 262 0.67 -7.47 -12.89
CA ARG A 262 0.23 -6.66 -14.02
C ARG A 262 1.39 -6.38 -14.96
N ASN A 263 1.14 -6.46 -16.27
CA ASN A 263 2.05 -5.98 -17.29
C ASN A 263 1.70 -4.52 -17.60
N PHE A 264 2.47 -3.59 -17.06
CA PHE A 264 2.29 -2.17 -17.36
C PHE A 264 2.85 -1.82 -18.73
N HIS A 265 2.10 -1.00 -19.48
CA HIS A 265 2.51 -0.47 -20.79
C HIS A 265 3.07 0.95 -20.67
N SER A 266 2.48 1.77 -19.78
CA SER A 266 2.96 3.13 -19.49
C SER A 266 4.37 3.11 -18.88
N GLU A 267 5.15 4.14 -19.19
CA GLU A 267 6.51 4.29 -18.69
C GLU A 267 6.52 4.41 -17.15
N SER A 268 5.65 5.25 -16.59
CA SER A 268 5.52 5.41 -15.13
C SER A 268 5.11 4.12 -14.43
N GLY A 269 4.21 3.33 -15.01
CA GLY A 269 3.81 2.05 -14.45
C GLY A 269 4.96 1.04 -14.42
N LYS A 270 5.75 0.96 -15.50
CA LYS A 270 6.94 0.11 -15.59
C LYS A 270 8.02 0.53 -14.59
N GLU A 271 8.25 1.84 -14.45
CA GLU A 271 9.23 2.39 -13.53
C GLU A 271 8.85 2.09 -12.08
N MET A 272 7.60 2.34 -11.68
CA MET A 272 7.07 1.98 -10.37
C MET A 272 7.19 0.48 -10.09
N GLN A 273 6.81 -0.38 -11.03
CA GLN A 273 6.92 -1.83 -10.90
C GLN A 273 8.37 -2.29 -10.74
N LYS A 274 9.30 -1.71 -11.51
CA LYS A 274 10.73 -2.00 -11.41
C LYS A 274 11.30 -1.59 -10.06
N SER A 275 10.95 -0.42 -9.56
CA SER A 275 11.39 0.06 -8.24
C SER A 275 10.85 -0.81 -7.10
N LEU A 276 9.67 -1.43 -7.28
CA LEU A 276 9.06 -2.35 -6.32
C LEU A 276 9.51 -3.82 -6.48
N ALA A 277 10.41 -4.15 -7.42
CA ALA A 277 10.81 -5.54 -7.68
C ALA A 277 11.38 -6.26 -6.46
N ASP A 278 12.19 -5.56 -5.66
CA ASP A 278 12.78 -6.10 -4.42
C ASP A 278 11.79 -6.07 -3.23
N ALA A 279 10.70 -5.33 -3.33
CA ALA A 279 9.77 -5.16 -2.21
C ALA A 279 9.03 -6.47 -1.87
N LEU A 280 8.50 -7.16 -2.88
CA LEU A 280 7.74 -8.40 -2.67
C LEU A 280 8.57 -9.49 -1.96
N PRO A 281 9.79 -9.85 -2.40
CA PRO A 281 10.62 -10.81 -1.67
C PRO A 281 11.01 -10.32 -0.27
N SER A 282 11.21 -9.01 -0.08
CA SER A 282 11.50 -8.41 1.22
C SER A 282 10.34 -8.60 2.20
N PHE A 283 9.10 -8.27 1.78
CA PHE A 283 7.89 -8.44 2.60
C PHE A 283 7.61 -9.91 2.91
N ALA A 284 7.80 -10.82 1.93
CA ALA A 284 7.66 -12.25 2.14
C ALA A 284 8.68 -12.79 3.15
N GLN A 285 9.92 -12.31 3.10
CA GLN A 285 10.95 -12.66 4.08
C GLN A 285 10.60 -12.14 5.48
N LEU A 286 10.15 -10.91 5.59
CA LEU A 286 9.72 -10.33 6.87
C LEU A 286 8.52 -11.09 7.45
N GLU A 287 7.53 -11.41 6.64
CA GLU A 287 6.38 -12.22 7.06
C GLU A 287 6.82 -13.59 7.61
N LYS A 288 7.78 -14.26 6.93
CA LYS A 288 8.34 -15.53 7.40
C LYS A 288 9.03 -15.39 8.77
N ILE A 289 9.76 -14.29 8.98
CA ILE A 289 10.43 -13.98 10.25
C ILE A 289 9.37 -13.76 11.34
N LEU A 290 8.34 -12.96 11.08
CA LEU A 290 7.27 -12.69 12.04
C LEU A 290 6.44 -13.95 12.37
N LYS A 291 6.17 -14.81 11.37
CA LYS A 291 5.54 -16.14 11.61
C LYS A 291 6.41 -17.05 12.48
N GLY A 292 7.74 -17.01 12.28
CA GLY A 292 8.70 -17.72 13.14
C GLY A 292 8.59 -17.25 14.58
N TYR A 293 8.40 -15.95 14.77
CA TYR A 293 8.22 -15.35 16.08
C TYR A 293 6.92 -15.82 16.78
N ASP A 294 5.78 -15.88 16.06
CA ASP A 294 4.49 -16.31 16.65
C ASP A 294 4.52 -17.73 17.19
N ARG A 295 5.36 -18.62 16.62
CA ARG A 295 5.53 -20.00 17.14
C ARG A 295 6.05 -20.05 18.58
N ARG A 296 6.70 -18.98 19.05
CA ARG A 296 7.17 -18.84 20.42
C ARG A 296 6.04 -18.80 21.45
N GLY A 297 4.80 -18.51 21.03
CA GLY A 297 3.61 -18.59 21.90
C GLY A 297 3.40 -19.96 22.54
N ASN A 298 3.87 -21.04 21.89
CA ASN A 298 3.93 -22.37 22.50
C ASN A 298 5.29 -22.58 23.19
N LYS A 299 5.34 -22.33 24.49
CA LYS A 299 6.57 -22.38 25.29
C LYS A 299 7.31 -23.72 25.23
N LEU A 300 6.57 -24.85 25.17
CA LEU A 300 7.18 -26.18 25.08
C LEU A 300 7.81 -26.40 23.72
N ALA A 301 7.08 -26.09 22.64
CA ALA A 301 7.62 -26.21 21.29
C ALA A 301 8.84 -25.31 21.09
N ASN A 302 8.82 -24.08 21.63
CA ASN A 302 9.95 -23.16 21.55
C ASN A 302 11.17 -23.71 22.33
N PHE A 303 10.95 -24.27 23.53
CA PHE A 303 12.04 -24.89 24.29
C PHE A 303 12.76 -25.95 23.46
N PHE A 304 12.03 -26.88 22.84
CA PHE A 304 12.64 -27.94 22.04
C PHE A 304 13.33 -27.38 20.77
N THR A 305 12.71 -26.43 20.09
CA THR A 305 13.31 -25.86 18.87
C THR A 305 14.55 -25.04 19.18
N ASP A 306 14.63 -24.36 20.30
CA ASP A 306 15.83 -23.62 20.71
C ASP A 306 16.91 -24.53 21.29
N ALA A 307 16.52 -25.52 22.07
CA ALA A 307 17.44 -26.46 22.67
C ALA A 307 18.19 -27.30 21.62
N PHE A 308 17.52 -27.67 20.52
CA PHE A 308 18.11 -28.54 19.48
C PHE A 308 18.50 -27.78 18.19
N MET A 309 17.78 -26.72 17.79
CA MET A 309 17.94 -26.06 16.48
C MET A 309 18.33 -24.60 16.57
N LEU A 310 18.51 -24.02 17.75
CA LEU A 310 18.80 -22.59 17.95
C LEU A 310 17.85 -21.67 17.18
N SER A 311 16.56 -22.00 17.19
CA SER A 311 15.54 -21.32 16.38
C SER A 311 15.54 -19.80 16.59
N ASP A 312 15.60 -19.34 17.84
CA ASP A 312 15.62 -17.92 18.20
C ASP A 312 16.88 -17.21 17.69
N PHE A 313 18.03 -17.88 17.72
CA PHE A 313 19.29 -17.34 17.17
C PHE A 313 19.20 -17.11 15.66
N PHE A 314 18.72 -18.09 14.92
CA PHE A 314 18.56 -17.95 13.46
C PHE A 314 17.47 -16.96 13.09
N LEU A 315 16.44 -16.82 13.92
CA LEU A 315 15.39 -15.83 13.75
C LEU A 315 15.94 -14.40 13.85
N VAL A 316 16.69 -14.10 14.94
CA VAL A 316 17.35 -12.80 15.14
C VAL A 316 18.33 -12.51 14.02
N ARG A 317 19.11 -13.50 13.60
CA ARG A 317 20.05 -13.36 12.48
C ARG A 317 19.35 -13.04 11.16
N SER A 318 18.26 -13.75 10.86
CA SER A 318 17.45 -13.51 9.64
C SER A 318 16.83 -12.12 9.64
N PHE A 319 16.34 -11.67 10.81
CA PHE A 319 15.82 -10.33 10.98
C PHE A 319 16.89 -9.25 10.77
N LEU A 320 18.09 -9.43 11.34
CA LEU A 320 19.21 -8.49 11.16
C LEU A 320 19.63 -8.41 9.70
N LYS A 321 19.73 -9.56 9.01
CA LYS A 321 20.05 -9.60 7.58
C LYS A 321 18.99 -8.84 6.76
N TRP A 322 17.71 -9.12 7.03
CA TRP A 322 16.61 -8.42 6.37
C TRP A 322 16.68 -6.90 6.62
N LYS A 323 16.83 -6.49 7.89
CA LYS A 323 16.96 -5.08 8.28
C LYS A 323 18.08 -4.38 7.50
N ASN A 324 19.28 -4.95 7.50
CA ASN A 324 20.46 -4.34 6.86
C ASN A 324 20.34 -4.27 5.33
N THR A 325 19.57 -5.19 4.73
CA THR A 325 19.42 -5.24 3.26
C THR A 325 18.32 -4.31 2.75
N TYR A 326 17.19 -4.24 3.46
CA TYR A 326 15.97 -3.66 2.89
C TYR A 326 15.45 -2.41 3.59
N MET A 327 15.88 -2.14 4.83
CA MET A 327 15.33 -1.03 5.62
C MET A 327 15.49 0.33 4.93
N VAL A 328 16.58 0.58 4.24
CA VAL A 328 16.85 1.84 3.52
C VAL A 328 15.86 2.07 2.38
N LYS A 329 15.40 1.00 1.72
CA LYS A 329 14.46 1.07 0.59
C LYS A 329 13.00 1.14 1.02
N MET A 330 12.70 0.92 2.30
CA MET A 330 11.31 0.76 2.76
C MET A 330 10.50 2.05 2.60
N GLU A 331 11.10 3.20 2.89
CA GLU A 331 10.43 4.51 2.75
C GLU A 331 10.08 4.80 1.28
N GLU A 332 11.02 4.53 0.38
CA GLU A 332 10.80 4.66 -1.07
C GLU A 332 9.65 3.75 -1.54
N TRP A 333 9.64 2.48 -1.13
CA TRP A 333 8.57 1.55 -1.50
C TRP A 333 7.19 1.99 -0.99
N MET A 334 7.13 2.47 0.26
CA MET A 334 5.88 2.98 0.83
C MET A 334 5.39 4.21 0.08
N HIS A 335 6.30 5.10 -0.33
CA HIS A 335 5.96 6.26 -1.15
C HIS A 335 5.42 5.86 -2.53
N ILE A 336 6.09 4.93 -3.23
CA ILE A 336 5.66 4.45 -4.55
C ILE A 336 4.28 3.77 -4.47
N ILE A 337 4.03 2.95 -3.44
CA ILE A 337 2.73 2.31 -3.25
C ILE A 337 1.64 3.36 -2.99
N SER A 338 1.96 4.40 -2.21
CA SER A 338 1.02 5.50 -1.92
C SER A 338 0.70 6.32 -3.19
N GLU A 339 1.68 6.59 -4.03
CA GLU A 339 1.46 7.25 -5.33
C GLU A 339 0.63 6.36 -6.28
N MET A 340 0.91 5.04 -6.33
CA MET A 340 0.11 4.11 -7.12
C MET A 340 -1.35 4.07 -6.65
N ASP A 341 -1.61 4.06 -5.34
CA ASP A 341 -2.94 4.08 -4.74
C ASP A 341 -3.70 5.38 -5.11
N ALA A 342 -3.02 6.53 -5.06
CA ALA A 342 -3.58 7.79 -5.55
C ALA A 342 -3.87 7.76 -7.06
N MET A 343 -2.98 7.16 -7.89
CA MET A 343 -3.21 7.01 -9.33
C MET A 343 -4.41 6.11 -9.63
N VAL A 344 -4.62 5.03 -8.87
CA VAL A 344 -5.81 4.17 -8.99
C VAL A 344 -7.07 4.97 -8.71
N SER A 345 -7.06 5.81 -7.68
CA SER A 345 -8.17 6.69 -7.32
C SER A 345 -8.52 7.69 -8.44
N MET A 346 -7.50 8.34 -9.03
CA MET A 346 -7.67 9.26 -10.15
C MET A 346 -8.13 8.54 -11.42
N ALA A 347 -7.63 7.32 -11.66
CA ALA A 347 -8.06 6.49 -12.77
C ALA A 347 -9.52 6.03 -12.63
N ASP A 348 -9.97 5.78 -11.42
CA ASP A 348 -11.37 5.47 -11.15
C ASP A 348 -12.29 6.65 -11.46
N PHE A 349 -11.89 7.86 -11.07
CA PHE A 349 -12.59 9.07 -11.46
C PHE A 349 -12.67 9.23 -12.98
N ARG A 350 -11.55 9.03 -13.70
CA ARG A 350 -11.51 9.07 -15.17
C ARG A 350 -12.46 8.05 -15.80
N TYR A 351 -12.50 6.84 -15.27
CA TYR A 351 -13.38 5.78 -15.77
C TYR A 351 -14.87 6.14 -15.61
N ASN A 352 -15.22 6.77 -14.49
CA ASN A 352 -16.58 7.18 -14.17
C ASN A 352 -17.04 8.46 -14.90
N HIS A 353 -16.10 9.18 -15.57
CA HIS A 353 -16.37 10.41 -16.34
C HIS A 353 -15.85 10.30 -17.78
N PRO A 354 -16.38 9.36 -18.59
CA PRO A 354 -15.92 9.15 -19.95
C PRO A 354 -16.20 10.34 -20.90
N GLU A 355 -17.13 11.22 -20.50
CA GLU A 355 -17.49 12.44 -21.23
C GLU A 355 -16.53 13.62 -20.99
N ALA A 356 -15.63 13.50 -20.04
CA ALA A 356 -14.69 14.57 -19.72
C ALA A 356 -13.53 14.60 -20.73
N GLU A 357 -13.19 15.80 -21.18
CA GLU A 357 -12.11 16.03 -22.12
C GLU A 357 -10.81 16.37 -21.40
N GLU A 358 -9.70 16.03 -22.03
CA GLU A 358 -8.37 16.28 -21.48
C GLU A 358 -7.89 17.70 -21.81
N ALA A 359 -7.23 18.33 -20.86
CA ALA A 359 -6.55 19.58 -21.14
C ALA A 359 -5.35 19.37 -22.06
N GLU A 360 -5.19 20.24 -23.05
CA GLU A 360 -4.00 20.36 -23.86
C GLU A 360 -3.03 21.37 -23.24
N PHE A 361 -1.76 21.02 -23.21
CA PHE A 361 -0.71 21.91 -22.72
C PHE A 361 0.12 22.37 -23.90
N VAL A 362 0.16 23.69 -24.16
CA VAL A 362 0.89 24.31 -25.26
C VAL A 362 2.14 25.01 -24.70
N SER A 363 3.28 24.82 -25.36
CA SER A 363 4.49 25.58 -25.07
C SER A 363 4.43 26.92 -25.74
N GLY A 364 4.51 28.02 -25.00
CA GLY A 364 4.39 29.39 -25.48
C GLY A 364 5.41 29.87 -26.54
N LYS A 365 6.17 28.95 -27.12
CA LYS A 365 7.18 29.23 -28.17
C LYS A 365 6.81 28.73 -29.58
N GLN A 366 5.67 28.08 -29.79
CA GLN A 366 5.37 27.41 -31.08
C GLN A 366 4.33 28.09 -31.98
N GLU A 367 3.75 29.23 -31.65
CA GLU A 367 2.78 29.91 -32.52
C GLU A 367 3.36 31.07 -33.36
N ALA A 368 4.68 31.20 -33.47
CA ALA A 368 5.29 32.23 -34.32
C ALA A 368 5.48 31.81 -35.82
N ASP A 369 5.15 30.56 -36.21
CA ASP A 369 5.45 30.02 -37.54
C ASP A 369 4.21 29.69 -38.41
N ALA A 370 3.05 30.25 -38.14
CA ALA A 370 1.91 30.12 -39.06
C ALA A 370 1.48 31.47 -39.59
N GLU A 371 2.05 31.80 -40.75
CA GLU A 371 1.57 32.75 -41.77
C GLU A 371 0.81 33.98 -41.28
N SER A 372 1.50 35.14 -41.25
CA SER A 372 0.94 36.33 -41.84
C SER A 372 2.03 37.37 -42.10
N ASP A 373 1.97 37.89 -43.34
CA ASP A 373 2.75 38.96 -43.91
C ASP A 373 2.94 40.18 -43.01
N VAL A 374 4.17 40.61 -42.99
CA VAL A 374 4.68 41.97 -42.81
C VAL A 374 3.64 43.06 -42.49
N SER A 375 3.66 43.50 -41.22
CA SER A 375 3.52 44.94 -40.92
C SER A 375 4.46 45.30 -39.78
N GLU A 376 5.50 46.08 -40.11
CA GLU A 376 6.34 46.81 -39.20
C GLU A 376 5.48 47.71 -38.31
N ASN A 377 5.24 47.30 -37.09
CA ASN A 377 5.05 48.17 -35.93
C ASN A 377 5.39 47.37 -34.68
N ALA A 378 6.64 47.39 -34.31
CA ALA A 378 7.14 46.93 -33.01
C ALA A 378 6.52 47.77 -31.92
N GLY A 379 5.53 47.24 -31.23
CA GLY A 379 4.91 47.87 -30.11
C GLY A 379 3.98 46.91 -29.37
N ILE A 380 4.46 46.33 -28.28
CA ILE A 380 3.74 45.54 -27.27
C ILE A 380 3.23 44.21 -27.86
N GLY A 381 3.97 43.13 -27.63
CA GLY A 381 3.56 41.75 -27.95
C GLY A 381 2.15 41.49 -27.43
N SER A 382 1.33 40.80 -28.24
CA SER A 382 0.00 40.38 -27.80
C SER A 382 0.13 39.58 -26.53
N PRO A 383 -0.66 39.89 -25.47
CA PRO A 383 -0.56 39.16 -24.22
C PRO A 383 -0.80 37.67 -24.46
N GLU A 384 0.12 36.84 -23.99
CA GLU A 384 0.11 35.39 -24.16
C GLU A 384 -1.11 34.77 -23.43
N ILE A 385 -1.75 33.77 -24.05
CA ILE A 385 -2.85 33.04 -23.41
C ILE A 385 -2.25 32.10 -22.41
N VAL A 386 -2.62 32.28 -21.12
CA VAL A 386 -2.22 31.42 -20.00
C VAL A 386 -3.20 30.28 -19.79
N PHE A 387 -4.48 30.50 -20.06
CA PHE A 387 -5.54 29.52 -19.91
C PHE A 387 -6.67 29.80 -20.90
N GLU A 388 -7.12 28.79 -21.62
CA GLU A 388 -8.30 28.83 -22.45
C GLU A 388 -9.21 27.66 -22.12
N GLY A 389 -10.48 27.95 -21.83
CA GLY A 389 -11.49 26.93 -21.59
C GLY A 389 -12.71 27.16 -22.46
N LYS A 390 -13.15 26.13 -23.16
CA LYS A 390 -14.38 26.12 -23.99
C LYS A 390 -15.39 25.19 -23.35
N ASN A 391 -16.64 25.67 -23.23
CA ASN A 391 -17.70 24.91 -22.60
C ASN A 391 -17.39 24.45 -21.17
N LEU A 392 -16.60 25.21 -20.42
CA LEU A 392 -16.24 24.90 -19.05
C LEU A 392 -17.44 24.92 -18.12
N TYR A 393 -17.54 23.94 -17.28
CA TYR A 393 -18.52 23.88 -16.19
C TYR A 393 -17.93 23.17 -14.97
N HIS A 394 -18.57 23.34 -13.84
CA HIS A 394 -18.16 22.63 -12.65
C HIS A 394 -18.51 21.15 -12.78
N PRO A 395 -17.55 20.21 -12.70
CA PRO A 395 -17.75 18.80 -13.03
C PRO A 395 -18.85 18.12 -12.20
N PHE A 396 -19.20 18.69 -11.04
CA PHE A 396 -20.19 18.12 -10.12
C PHE A 396 -21.61 18.71 -10.24
N LEU A 397 -21.86 19.58 -11.20
CA LEU A 397 -23.20 20.11 -11.47
C LEU A 397 -24.02 19.23 -12.43
N GLY A 398 -23.37 18.25 -13.07
CA GLY A 398 -24.04 17.31 -13.99
C GLY A 398 -24.63 17.99 -15.23
N ALA A 399 -25.62 17.34 -15.84
CA ALA A 399 -26.21 17.77 -17.12
C ALA A 399 -26.91 19.14 -17.08
N LYS A 400 -27.19 19.71 -15.91
CA LYS A 400 -27.81 21.04 -15.73
C LYS A 400 -26.78 22.16 -15.65
N ALA A 401 -25.47 21.87 -15.74
CA ALA A 401 -24.43 22.88 -15.67
C ALA A 401 -24.51 23.85 -16.83
N VAL A 402 -24.42 25.15 -16.54
CA VAL A 402 -24.26 26.18 -17.56
C VAL A 402 -22.80 26.17 -17.99
N LYS A 403 -22.58 25.92 -19.29
CA LYS A 403 -21.25 25.91 -19.89
C LYS A 403 -20.82 27.34 -20.27
N ASN A 404 -19.57 27.66 -20.02
CA ASN A 404 -19.00 28.98 -20.28
C ASN A 404 -17.66 28.87 -20.99
N ASP A 405 -17.40 29.79 -21.88
CA ASP A 405 -16.08 29.99 -22.48
C ASP A 405 -15.33 31.08 -21.73
N PHE A 406 -14.06 30.86 -21.45
CA PHE A 406 -13.25 31.82 -20.74
C PHE A 406 -11.77 31.69 -21.12
N THR A 407 -11.12 32.85 -21.33
CA THR A 407 -9.71 32.93 -21.69
C THR A 407 -9.00 33.85 -20.69
N ILE A 408 -7.91 33.38 -20.13
CA ILE A 408 -7.02 34.17 -19.25
C ILE A 408 -5.76 34.47 -20.08
N LYS A 409 -5.44 35.75 -20.17
CA LYS A 409 -4.21 36.24 -20.83
C LYS A 409 -3.29 36.77 -19.73
N ASP A 410 -1.98 36.66 -20.00
CA ASP A 410 -0.95 37.24 -19.16
C ASP A 410 -1.13 38.77 -19.03
N ASP A 411 -0.71 39.32 -17.91
CA ASP A 411 -0.80 40.77 -17.60
C ASP A 411 -2.22 41.39 -17.59
N ASN A 412 -3.29 40.57 -17.57
CA ASN A 412 -4.66 41.04 -17.50
C ASN A 412 -5.33 40.82 -16.15
N TYR A 413 -6.19 41.75 -15.75
CA TYR A 413 -7.09 41.62 -14.61
C TYR A 413 -8.49 41.29 -15.08
N TYR A 414 -9.12 40.30 -14.46
CA TYR A 414 -10.50 39.89 -14.76
C TYR A 414 -11.39 40.15 -13.56
N ILE A 415 -12.37 41.05 -13.72
CA ILE A 415 -13.33 41.38 -12.67
C ILE A 415 -14.68 40.76 -13.01
N ILE A 416 -15.11 39.78 -12.17
CA ILE A 416 -16.37 39.09 -12.35
C ILE A 416 -17.42 39.75 -11.46
N THR A 417 -18.39 40.38 -12.07
CA THR A 417 -19.47 41.09 -11.37
C THR A 417 -20.82 40.44 -11.65
N GLY A 418 -21.80 40.71 -10.81
CA GLY A 418 -23.16 40.21 -10.98
C GLY A 418 -23.94 40.24 -9.68
N ALA A 419 -25.27 40.05 -9.75
CA ALA A 419 -26.15 39.99 -8.59
C ALA A 419 -25.76 38.86 -7.61
N ASN A 420 -26.22 38.95 -6.37
CA ASN A 420 -26.09 37.82 -5.46
C ASN A 420 -26.84 36.60 -6.02
N MET A 421 -26.28 35.40 -5.84
CA MET A 421 -26.79 34.13 -6.38
C MET A 421 -26.71 34.00 -7.92
N ALA A 422 -26.04 34.91 -8.64
CA ALA A 422 -25.87 34.84 -10.10
C ALA A 422 -24.85 33.77 -10.55
N GLY A 423 -24.29 32.96 -9.64
CA GLY A 423 -23.35 31.89 -9.98
C GLY A 423 -21.88 32.33 -10.08
N LYS A 424 -21.51 33.54 -9.64
CA LYS A 424 -20.12 34.05 -9.71
C LYS A 424 -19.10 33.11 -9.04
N SER A 425 -19.36 32.71 -7.81
CA SER A 425 -18.47 31.80 -7.07
C SER A 425 -18.42 30.40 -7.70
N THR A 426 -19.54 29.91 -8.24
CA THR A 426 -19.60 28.63 -8.96
C THR A 426 -18.76 28.70 -10.25
N PHE A 427 -18.81 29.81 -10.97
CA PHE A 427 -18.00 30.02 -12.16
C PHE A 427 -16.49 30.04 -11.82
N LEU A 428 -16.09 30.81 -10.81
CA LEU A 428 -14.69 30.84 -10.36
C LEU A 428 -14.19 29.46 -9.89
N ARG A 429 -15.03 28.74 -9.13
CA ARG A 429 -14.73 27.37 -8.72
C ARG A 429 -14.63 26.44 -9.91
N SER A 430 -15.45 26.61 -10.94
CA SER A 430 -15.35 25.81 -12.18
C SER A 430 -13.97 25.97 -12.82
N LEU A 431 -13.48 27.20 -12.97
CA LEU A 431 -12.14 27.46 -13.51
C LEU A 431 -11.06 26.78 -12.67
N GLY A 432 -11.07 27.04 -11.35
CA GLY A 432 -10.05 26.51 -10.45
C GLY A 432 -10.06 24.99 -10.35
N VAL A 433 -11.22 24.34 -10.26
CA VAL A 433 -11.34 22.89 -10.19
C VAL A 433 -10.85 22.22 -11.47
N ASN A 434 -11.25 22.73 -12.66
CA ASN A 434 -10.76 22.18 -13.92
C ASN A 434 -9.23 22.36 -14.07
N TYR A 435 -8.69 23.50 -13.62
CA TYR A 435 -7.24 23.69 -13.58
C TYR A 435 -6.53 22.67 -12.67
N VAL A 436 -7.04 22.47 -11.47
CA VAL A 436 -6.46 21.48 -10.50
C VAL A 436 -6.50 20.07 -11.07
N LEU A 437 -7.62 19.67 -11.72
CA LEU A 437 -7.76 18.36 -12.36
C LEU A 437 -6.74 18.21 -13.51
N ALA A 438 -6.65 19.21 -14.39
CA ALA A 438 -5.69 19.22 -15.49
C ALA A 438 -4.23 19.08 -15.01
N MET A 439 -3.84 19.84 -13.95
CA MET A 439 -2.50 19.76 -13.37
C MET A 439 -2.21 18.42 -12.71
N ALA A 440 -3.23 17.71 -12.23
CA ALA A 440 -3.09 16.34 -11.72
C ALA A 440 -3.06 15.27 -12.83
N GLY A 441 -3.20 15.66 -14.10
CA GLY A 441 -3.29 14.77 -15.27
C GLY A 441 -4.65 14.10 -15.42
N MET A 442 -5.68 14.63 -14.78
CA MET A 442 -7.06 14.16 -14.86
C MET A 442 -7.82 14.85 -16.00
N PRO A 443 -8.91 14.26 -16.50
CA PRO A 443 -9.75 14.92 -17.47
C PRO A 443 -10.55 16.06 -16.87
#